data_c137d1447366a26e23bb85f95039ff68
#
_entry.id   c137d1447366a26e23bb85f95039ff68
#
_cell.length_a   1.000
_cell.length_b   1.000
_cell.length_c   1.000
_cell.angle_alpha   90.00
_cell.angle_beta   90.00
_cell.angle_gamma   90.00
#
_symmetry.space_group_name_H-M   'P 1'
#
loop_
_entity.id
_entity.type
_entity.pdbx_description
1 polymer ?
#
loop_
_entity_poly.entity_id
_entity_poly.type
_entity_poly.pdbx_seq_one_letter_code
_entity_poly.pdbx_strand_id
1 'polypeptide(L)'
;FLTHADDVADSDRYAAHFGAKRIIHRADVGAAPAAEQIIDGEETSRVGSDFQIIPVPGHTAGSMALLYREMFLFTGDHLWWNSHTKLLEAPTRLIWNKAALLDSIDKLLDHRFEWVLAGHGDRVHLSVEDMQAQVQALVTRRHRRGISS
;
A
#
# COMPACT_ATOMS: atom_id res chain seq x y z
N PHE A 1 -0.21 11.23 5.38
CA PHE A 1 0.47 10.18 4.62
C PHE A 1 -0.20 10.04 3.25
N LEU A 2 0.57 10.15 2.18
CA LEU A 2 0.11 10.02 0.81
C LEU A 2 0.60 8.66 0.29
N THR A 3 -0.34 7.79 -0.05
CA THR A 3 -0.01 6.42 -0.46
C THR A 3 0.59 6.34 -1.85
N HIS A 4 0.18 7.22 -2.77
CA HIS A 4 0.66 7.24 -4.17
C HIS A 4 0.26 8.55 -4.87
N ALA A 5 0.70 8.72 -6.12
CA ALA A 5 0.56 9.97 -6.88
C ALA A 5 -0.89 10.32 -7.24
N ASP A 6 -1.75 9.33 -7.49
CA ASP A 6 -3.06 9.57 -8.10
C ASP A 6 -4.09 10.14 -7.11
N ASP A 7 -3.81 10.07 -5.81
CA ASP A 7 -4.80 10.38 -4.77
C ASP A 7 -4.25 11.34 -3.69
N VAL A 8 -3.60 12.41 -4.14
CA VAL A 8 -3.07 13.44 -3.24
C VAL A 8 -4.13 14.49 -2.85
N ALA A 9 -5.17 14.63 -3.65
CA ALA A 9 -6.34 15.50 -3.41
C ALA A 9 -5.99 16.85 -2.76
N ASP A 10 -6.77 17.31 -1.78
CA ASP A 10 -6.58 18.54 -1.00
C ASP A 10 -5.59 18.37 0.18
N SER A 11 -4.61 17.47 0.07
CA SER A 11 -3.68 17.16 1.18
C SER A 11 -2.92 18.38 1.70
N ASP A 12 -2.65 19.37 0.87
CA ASP A 12 -2.03 20.64 1.23
C ASP A 12 -2.93 21.48 2.16
N ARG A 13 -4.22 21.52 1.89
CA ARG A 13 -5.22 22.22 2.72
C ARG A 13 -5.37 21.58 4.09
N TYR A 14 -5.42 20.23 4.12
CA TYR A 14 -5.46 19.48 5.39
C TYR A 14 -4.17 19.66 6.18
N ALA A 15 -3.02 19.59 5.52
CA ALA A 15 -1.73 19.82 6.16
C ALA A 15 -1.65 21.22 6.79
N ALA A 16 -2.05 22.25 6.06
CA ALA A 16 -2.08 23.63 6.56
C ALA A 16 -3.04 23.80 7.73
N HIS A 17 -4.25 23.19 7.65
CA HIS A 17 -5.28 23.31 8.69
C HIS A 17 -4.86 22.65 10.02
N PHE A 18 -4.22 21.49 9.95
CA PHE A 18 -3.84 20.73 11.14
C PHE A 18 -2.37 20.92 11.55
N GLY A 19 -1.58 21.72 10.84
CA GLY A 19 -0.15 21.84 11.07
C GLY A 19 0.59 20.51 10.84
N ALA A 20 0.06 19.66 9.95
CA ALA A 20 0.58 18.32 9.71
C ALA A 20 1.63 18.32 8.60
N LYS A 21 2.52 17.33 8.63
CA LYS A 21 3.47 17.08 7.55
C LYS A 21 2.92 16.03 6.60
N ARG A 22 2.98 16.32 5.29
CA ARG A 22 2.68 15.33 4.26
C ARG A 22 3.91 14.48 4.01
N ILE A 23 3.71 13.19 3.90
CA ILE A 23 4.75 12.21 3.61
C ILE A 23 4.41 11.57 2.27
N ILE A 24 5.33 11.59 1.32
CA ILE A 24 5.19 10.98 -0.01
C ILE A 24 6.51 10.30 -0.41
N HIS A 25 6.44 9.30 -1.27
CA HIS A 25 7.64 8.68 -1.85
C HIS A 25 8.27 9.56 -2.92
N ARG A 26 9.61 9.53 -3.03
CA ARG A 26 10.36 10.32 -4.02
C ARG A 26 9.90 10.11 -5.45
N ALA A 27 9.59 8.87 -5.82
CA ALA A 27 9.17 8.55 -7.19
C ALA A 27 7.81 9.18 -7.57
N ASP A 28 6.98 9.51 -6.57
CA ASP A 28 5.66 10.11 -6.76
C ASP A 28 5.62 11.60 -6.34
N VAL A 29 6.77 12.19 -5.97
CA VAL A 29 6.85 13.56 -5.45
C VAL A 29 6.28 14.61 -6.39
N GLY A 30 6.28 14.33 -7.70
CA GLY A 30 5.70 15.23 -8.72
C GLY A 30 4.22 15.54 -8.48
N ALA A 31 3.47 14.67 -7.82
CA ALA A 31 2.06 14.89 -7.48
C ALA A 31 1.87 15.81 -6.25
N ALA A 32 2.86 15.87 -5.36
CA ALA A 32 2.85 16.76 -4.20
C ALA A 32 4.26 17.34 -3.96
N PRO A 33 4.75 18.24 -4.86
CA PRO A 33 6.14 18.69 -4.85
C PRO A 33 6.52 19.51 -3.60
N ALA A 34 5.52 20.03 -2.90
CA ALA A 34 5.70 20.77 -1.65
C ALA A 34 5.47 19.90 -0.39
N ALA A 35 5.47 18.56 -0.52
CA ALA A 35 5.35 17.68 0.63
C ALA A 35 6.58 17.86 1.56
N GLU A 36 6.32 17.88 2.84
CA GLU A 36 7.30 18.25 3.87
C GLU A 36 8.28 17.11 4.19
N GLN A 37 7.90 15.87 3.90
CA GLN A 37 8.76 14.70 4.12
C GLN A 37 8.74 13.76 2.92
N ILE A 38 9.91 13.44 2.43
CA ILE A 38 10.10 12.53 1.30
C ILE A 38 10.70 11.23 1.80
N ILE A 39 10.06 10.12 1.47
CA ILE A 39 10.61 8.77 1.67
C ILE A 39 11.37 8.40 0.40
N ASP A 40 12.52 7.77 0.57
CA ASP A 40 13.38 7.35 -0.54
C ASP A 40 13.78 5.89 -0.38
N GLY A 41 13.89 5.17 -1.50
CA GLY A 41 14.28 3.76 -1.51
C GLY A 41 13.12 2.79 -1.28
N GLU A 42 13.44 1.51 -1.25
CA GLU A 42 12.46 0.41 -1.20
C GLU A 42 12.37 -0.27 0.17
N GLU A 43 13.19 0.18 1.13
CA GLU A 43 13.25 -0.42 2.45
C GLU A 43 12.12 0.06 3.36
N THR A 44 11.57 -0.86 4.15
CA THR A 44 10.60 -0.51 5.19
C THR A 44 11.25 0.40 6.23
N SER A 45 10.61 1.52 6.52
CA SER A 45 11.08 2.50 7.51
C SER A 45 10.07 2.67 8.65
N ARG A 46 10.56 3.09 9.83
CA ARG A 46 9.71 3.36 10.99
C ARG A 46 9.55 4.87 11.22
N VAL A 47 8.33 5.26 11.57
CA VAL A 47 8.02 6.64 11.98
C VAL A 47 7.44 6.58 13.40
N GLY A 48 8.19 7.03 14.37
CA GLY A 48 7.86 6.83 15.79
C GLY A 48 7.87 5.36 16.18
N SER A 49 7.10 5.02 17.22
CA SER A 49 6.98 3.65 17.74
C SER A 49 5.92 2.82 17.00
N ASP A 50 4.90 3.48 16.45
CA ASP A 50 3.65 2.85 16.06
C ASP A 50 3.50 2.66 14.56
N PHE A 51 4.26 3.36 13.73
CA PHE A 51 4.09 3.36 12.29
C PHE A 51 5.26 2.72 11.55
N GLN A 52 4.95 1.91 10.54
CA GLN A 52 5.90 1.45 9.54
C GLN A 52 5.42 1.92 8.16
N ILE A 53 6.32 2.52 7.40
CA ILE A 53 6.11 2.86 6.00
C ILE A 53 6.74 1.75 5.17
N ILE A 54 5.93 1.12 4.35
CA ILE A 54 6.33 -0.02 3.52
C ILE A 54 6.22 0.43 2.06
N PRO A 55 7.33 0.68 1.36
CA PRO A 55 7.28 0.92 -0.07
C PRO A 55 6.77 -0.32 -0.80
N VAL A 56 5.73 -0.14 -1.60
CA VAL A 56 5.04 -1.19 -2.36
C VAL A 56 4.86 -0.75 -3.83
N PRO A 57 5.97 -0.49 -4.56
CA PRO A 57 5.89 -0.06 -5.94
C PRO A 57 5.11 -1.07 -6.79
N GLY A 58 4.44 -0.57 -7.82
CA GLY A 58 3.69 -1.42 -8.74
C GLY A 58 2.51 -0.72 -9.36
N HIS A 59 1.54 -0.23 -8.60
CA HIS A 59 0.47 0.65 -9.10
C HIS A 59 1.08 1.96 -9.59
N THR A 60 1.78 2.69 -8.74
CA THR A 60 2.73 3.74 -9.14
C THR A 60 4.16 3.34 -8.74
N ALA A 61 5.15 4.10 -9.24
CA ALA A 61 6.56 3.88 -8.87
C ALA A 61 6.83 4.20 -7.39
N GLY A 62 6.06 5.12 -6.81
CA GLY A 62 6.19 5.57 -5.43
C GLY A 62 5.08 5.08 -4.50
N SER A 63 4.33 4.05 -4.88
CA SER A 63 3.29 3.49 -4.00
C SER A 63 3.86 3.04 -2.67
N MET A 64 3.18 3.41 -1.57
CA MET A 64 3.54 3.04 -0.21
C MET A 64 2.31 2.57 0.57
N ALA A 65 2.48 1.59 1.43
CA ALA A 65 1.52 1.24 2.47
C ALA A 65 1.98 1.78 3.83
N LEU A 66 1.02 2.07 4.71
CA LEU A 66 1.27 2.48 6.08
C LEU A 66 0.73 1.41 7.02
N LEU A 67 1.59 0.80 7.81
CA LEU A 67 1.20 -0.15 8.85
C LEU A 67 1.21 0.54 10.21
N TYR A 68 0.06 0.55 10.89
CA TYR A 68 -0.10 1.13 12.21
C TYR A 68 -0.29 0.03 13.25
N ARG A 69 0.62 0.01 14.25
CA ARG A 69 0.61 -0.91 15.40
C ARG A 69 0.56 -2.39 15.03
N GLU A 70 1.16 -2.76 13.90
CA GLU A 70 1.11 -4.15 13.40
C GLU A 70 -0.31 -4.72 13.31
N MET A 71 -1.30 -3.85 13.14
CA MET A 71 -2.73 -4.20 13.11
C MET A 71 -3.44 -3.62 11.88
N PHE A 72 -3.25 -2.34 11.56
CA PHE A 72 -3.99 -1.64 10.52
C PHE A 72 -3.08 -1.33 9.33
N LEU A 73 -3.33 -1.98 8.19
CA LEU A 73 -2.60 -1.73 6.96
C LEU A 73 -3.41 -0.83 6.02
N PHE A 74 -2.95 0.42 5.82
CA PHE A 74 -3.48 1.35 4.82
C PHE A 74 -2.75 1.12 3.52
N THR A 75 -3.43 0.64 2.49
CA THR A 75 -2.82 0.09 1.28
C THR A 75 -2.89 1.00 0.06
N GLY A 76 -3.62 2.14 0.14
CA GLY A 76 -3.94 2.89 -1.06
C GLY A 76 -4.59 1.97 -2.11
N ASP A 77 -4.07 1.99 -3.33
CA ASP A 77 -4.57 1.17 -4.43
C ASP A 77 -3.73 -0.10 -4.69
N HIS A 78 -2.87 -0.45 -3.74
CA HIS A 78 -2.02 -1.64 -3.87
C HIS A 78 -2.77 -2.95 -3.57
N LEU A 79 -3.70 -2.94 -2.61
CA LEU A 79 -4.39 -4.12 -2.09
C LEU A 79 -5.76 -3.74 -1.53
N TRP A 80 -6.79 -4.56 -1.81
CA TRP A 80 -8.14 -4.40 -1.27
C TRP A 80 -8.85 -5.74 -1.07
N TRP A 81 -9.95 -5.70 -0.34
CA TRP A 81 -10.85 -6.83 -0.20
C TRP A 81 -11.93 -6.81 -1.27
N ASN A 82 -12.21 -7.96 -1.86
CA ASN A 82 -13.38 -8.14 -2.72
C ASN A 82 -14.45 -8.91 -1.92
N SER A 83 -15.51 -8.21 -1.52
CA SER A 83 -16.58 -8.80 -0.71
C SER A 83 -17.43 -9.84 -1.43
N HIS A 84 -17.42 -9.87 -2.77
CA HIS A 84 -18.12 -10.88 -3.56
C HIS A 84 -17.34 -12.20 -3.63
N THR A 85 -16.05 -12.12 -3.92
CA THR A 85 -15.18 -13.31 -4.02
C THR A 85 -14.65 -13.78 -2.67
N LYS A 86 -14.74 -12.93 -1.63
CA LYS A 86 -14.14 -13.15 -0.31
C LYS A 86 -12.63 -13.37 -0.36
N LEU A 87 -11.97 -12.59 -1.22
CA LEU A 87 -10.52 -12.67 -1.44
C LEU A 87 -9.88 -11.29 -1.40
N LEU A 88 -8.61 -11.26 -0.97
CA LEU A 88 -7.75 -10.11 -1.23
C LEU A 88 -7.41 -10.04 -2.71
N GLU A 89 -7.46 -8.83 -3.27
CA GLU A 89 -7.12 -8.55 -4.66
C GLU A 89 -6.12 -7.40 -4.75
N ALA A 90 -5.38 -7.37 -5.85
CA ALA A 90 -4.45 -6.31 -6.21
C ALA A 90 -4.73 -5.82 -7.63
N PRO A 91 -4.24 -4.63 -8.05
CA PRO A 91 -4.50 -4.06 -9.35
C PRO A 91 -4.24 -5.03 -10.51
N THR A 92 -5.10 -4.99 -11.53
CA THR A 92 -4.92 -5.70 -12.81
C THR A 92 -4.78 -4.73 -13.97
N ARG A 93 -5.07 -3.45 -13.73
CA ARG A 93 -5.02 -2.33 -14.67
C ARG A 93 -4.36 -1.14 -13.98
N LEU A 94 -3.98 -0.15 -14.76
CA LEU A 94 -3.30 1.05 -14.24
C LEU A 94 -2.08 0.67 -13.38
N ILE A 95 -1.23 -0.20 -13.92
CA ILE A 95 -0.05 -0.71 -13.27
C ILE A 95 1.16 -0.08 -13.94
N TRP A 96 1.99 0.62 -13.16
CA TRP A 96 3.27 1.14 -13.63
C TRP A 96 4.26 0.01 -13.96
N ASN A 97 4.37 -1.00 -13.07
CA ASN A 97 5.27 -2.13 -13.27
C ASN A 97 4.71 -3.39 -12.61
N LYS A 98 4.44 -4.42 -13.44
CA LYS A 98 3.84 -5.68 -12.98
C LYS A 98 4.80 -6.50 -12.11
N ALA A 99 6.09 -6.53 -12.43
CA ALA A 99 7.08 -7.29 -11.64
C ALA A 99 7.22 -6.67 -10.25
N ALA A 100 7.41 -5.35 -10.18
CA ALA A 100 7.47 -4.63 -8.91
C ALA A 100 6.20 -4.82 -8.06
N LEU A 101 5.01 -4.88 -8.69
CA LEU A 101 3.75 -5.18 -7.98
C LEU A 101 3.77 -6.57 -7.35
N LEU A 102 4.26 -7.58 -8.06
CA LEU A 102 4.35 -8.95 -7.54
C LEU A 102 5.31 -9.01 -6.34
N ASP A 103 6.50 -8.45 -6.48
CA ASP A 103 7.51 -8.40 -5.42
C ASP A 103 6.98 -7.65 -4.19
N SER A 104 6.20 -6.59 -4.41
CA SER A 104 5.57 -5.80 -3.34
C SER A 104 4.47 -6.57 -2.61
N ILE A 105 3.71 -7.41 -3.31
CA ILE A 105 2.71 -8.28 -2.67
C ILE A 105 3.42 -9.36 -1.83
N ASP A 106 4.50 -9.95 -2.35
CA ASP A 106 5.31 -10.94 -1.62
C ASP A 106 5.89 -10.34 -0.33
N LYS A 107 6.38 -9.08 -0.39
CA LYS A 107 6.89 -8.34 0.78
C LYS A 107 5.88 -8.25 1.93
N LEU A 108 4.57 -8.18 1.63
CA LEU A 108 3.54 -8.10 2.68
C LEU A 108 3.46 -9.36 3.55
N LEU A 109 4.00 -10.50 3.12
CA LEU A 109 4.10 -11.71 3.93
C LEU A 109 5.02 -11.56 5.15
N ASP A 110 5.97 -10.60 5.10
CA ASP A 110 6.89 -10.32 6.20
C ASP A 110 6.24 -9.44 7.30
N HIS A 111 5.00 -8.99 7.08
CA HIS A 111 4.30 -8.08 7.98
C HIS A 111 3.06 -8.73 8.58
N ARG A 112 2.78 -8.42 9.87
CA ARG A 112 1.57 -8.87 10.56
C ARG A 112 0.55 -7.73 10.57
N PHE A 113 -0.69 -8.03 10.19
CA PHE A 113 -1.82 -7.10 10.26
C PHE A 113 -3.14 -7.87 10.26
N GLU A 114 -4.19 -7.23 10.77
CA GLU A 114 -5.54 -7.78 10.85
C GLU A 114 -6.52 -7.00 9.96
N TRP A 115 -6.22 -5.74 9.67
CA TRP A 115 -7.05 -4.88 8.85
C TRP A 115 -6.35 -4.52 7.53
N VAL A 116 -7.10 -4.62 6.45
CA VAL A 116 -6.76 -3.98 5.17
C VAL A 116 -7.72 -2.80 4.96
N LEU A 117 -7.15 -1.60 4.85
CA LEU A 117 -7.85 -0.33 4.68
C LEU A 117 -7.40 0.28 3.35
N ALA A 118 -8.13 -0.06 2.29
CA ALA A 118 -7.82 0.34 0.92
C ALA A 118 -8.27 1.78 0.61
N GLY A 119 -7.60 2.42 -0.34
CA GLY A 119 -8.05 3.68 -0.95
C GLY A 119 -9.30 3.46 -1.80
N HIS A 120 -9.26 2.46 -2.66
CA HIS A 120 -10.41 2.01 -3.46
C HIS A 120 -10.70 0.53 -3.19
N GLY A 121 -11.99 0.15 -3.26
CA GLY A 121 -12.45 -1.21 -2.94
C GLY A 121 -12.87 -1.38 -1.48
N ASP A 122 -13.16 -2.61 -1.11
CA ASP A 122 -13.66 -2.89 0.22
C ASP A 122 -12.50 -3.04 1.23
N ARG A 123 -12.82 -2.77 2.49
CA ARG A 123 -11.95 -3.03 3.65
C ARG A 123 -12.32 -4.36 4.30
N VAL A 124 -11.39 -4.93 5.05
CA VAL A 124 -11.64 -6.20 5.77
C VAL A 124 -10.89 -6.24 7.09
N HIS A 125 -11.49 -6.93 8.05
CA HIS A 125 -10.87 -7.37 9.29
C HIS A 125 -10.89 -8.90 9.33
N LEU A 126 -9.73 -9.50 9.53
CA LEU A 126 -9.55 -10.94 9.68
C LEU A 126 -8.59 -11.20 10.85
N SER A 127 -8.57 -12.44 11.36
CA SER A 127 -7.48 -12.85 12.25
C SER A 127 -6.13 -12.75 11.54
N VAL A 128 -5.04 -12.67 12.29
CA VAL A 128 -3.69 -12.63 11.70
C VAL A 128 -3.46 -13.85 10.81
N GLU A 129 -3.89 -15.04 11.25
CA GLU A 129 -3.74 -16.29 10.53
C GLU A 129 -4.51 -16.29 9.22
N ASP A 130 -5.78 -15.86 9.24
CA ASP A 130 -6.61 -15.75 8.04
C ASP A 130 -6.08 -14.70 7.08
N MET A 131 -5.60 -13.57 7.59
CA MET A 131 -5.01 -12.52 6.78
C MET A 131 -3.75 -13.02 6.07
N GLN A 132 -2.85 -13.69 6.77
CA GLN A 132 -1.66 -14.30 6.19
C GLN A 132 -2.03 -15.33 5.11
N ALA A 133 -3.05 -16.16 5.37
CA ALA A 133 -3.54 -17.13 4.38
C ALA A 133 -4.09 -16.42 3.12
N GLN A 134 -4.79 -15.30 3.27
CA GLN A 134 -5.30 -14.50 2.15
C GLN A 134 -4.16 -13.88 1.33
N VAL A 135 -3.14 -13.30 1.97
CA VAL A 135 -1.96 -12.74 1.28
C VAL A 135 -1.23 -13.85 0.53
N GLN A 136 -0.97 -14.99 1.16
CA GLN A 136 -0.31 -16.15 0.53
C GLN A 136 -1.11 -16.68 -0.68
N ALA A 137 -2.44 -16.74 -0.56
CA ALA A 137 -3.30 -17.12 -1.67
C ALA A 137 -3.26 -16.12 -2.82
N LEU A 138 -3.18 -14.81 -2.52
CA LEU A 138 -3.03 -13.76 -3.53
C LEU A 138 -1.69 -13.91 -4.26
N VAL A 139 -0.58 -14.03 -3.53
CA VAL A 139 0.77 -14.29 -4.06
C VAL A 139 0.73 -15.48 -5.05
N THR A 140 0.20 -16.63 -4.59
CA THR A 140 0.11 -17.84 -5.41
C THR A 140 -0.69 -17.62 -6.69
N ARG A 141 -1.84 -16.95 -6.61
CA ARG A 141 -2.69 -16.66 -7.80
C ARG A 141 -1.99 -15.74 -8.79
N ARG A 142 -1.23 -14.75 -8.30
CA ARG A 142 -0.55 -13.77 -9.14
C ARG A 142 0.66 -14.37 -9.85
N HIS A 143 1.48 -15.15 -9.15
CA HIS A 143 2.62 -15.83 -9.77
C HIS A 143 2.16 -16.81 -10.86
N ARG A 144 1.11 -17.60 -10.64
CA ARG A 144 0.55 -18.50 -11.67
C ARG A 144 0.08 -17.73 -12.92
N ARG A 145 -0.55 -16.58 -12.78
CA ARG A 145 -0.99 -15.73 -13.91
C ARG A 145 0.18 -15.00 -14.60
N GLY A 146 1.29 -14.77 -13.91
CA GLY A 146 2.50 -14.16 -14.44
C GLY A 146 3.32 -15.09 -15.32
N ILE A 147 3.21 -16.40 -15.10
CA ILE A 147 3.91 -17.44 -15.89
C ILE A 147 3.14 -17.74 -17.20
N SER A 148 1.86 -17.34 -17.32
CA SER A 148 0.99 -17.65 -18.46
C SER A 148 0.84 -16.49 -19.45
N SER A 149 1.70 -15.45 -19.38
CA SER A 149 1.62 -14.27 -20.28
C SER A 149 2.94 -14.01 -21.00
#